data_9f6bf82598d59df232c28b5a798c28a7
#
_entry.id   9f6bf82598d59df232c28b5a798c28a7
#
_cell.length_a   1.000
_cell.length_b   1.000
_cell.length_c   1.000
_cell.angle_alpha   90.00
_cell.angle_beta   90.00
_cell.angle_gamma   90.00
#
_symmetry.space_group_name_H-M   'P 1'
#
loop_
_entity.id
_entity.type
_entity.pdbx_description
1 polymer ?
#
loop_
_entity_poly.entity_id
_entity_poly.type
_entity_poly.pdbx_seq_one_letter_code
_entity_poly.pdbx_strand_id
1 'polypeptide(L)'
;MYKRQALTVVDDHGDFKMSDATMEKALLILTVLLEKHYGKKAVLLIDEYDVPLDKAFQYGYYDEMVSLIRNMFGNVLKTNSSLFFAVLTGCLRIAKESIFTGLNNFNVFSITSVQFDEFFGFTDDEVAEMLKYFGLSDYHETIREWYDGYQFGKKAVYCPWDVISYCRNLCADPDAIPEDFWSNTSSNSIVSRFIDKANKQTRDEIENLISGETVIKEIKQELTYNEL
;
A
#
# COMPACT_ATOMS: atom_id res chain seq x y z
N MET A 1 -35.30 12.71 5.38
CA MET A 1 -34.56 11.43 5.48
C MET A 1 -33.06 11.65 5.61
N TYR A 2 -32.44 12.44 4.76
CA TYR A 2 -31.01 12.77 4.72
C TYR A 2 -30.46 13.36 6.04
N LYS A 3 -31.12 14.43 6.55
CA LYS A 3 -30.75 15.04 7.83
C LYS A 3 -30.84 14.09 9.03
N ARG A 4 -31.78 13.14 8.99
CA ARG A 4 -32.00 12.19 10.09
C ARG A 4 -30.88 11.14 10.17
N GLN A 5 -30.36 10.66 9.03
CA GLN A 5 -29.21 9.72 9.00
C GLN A 5 -27.91 10.38 9.43
N ALA A 6 -27.65 11.62 8.97
CA ALA A 6 -26.48 12.38 9.40
C ALA A 6 -26.54 12.75 10.89
N LEU A 7 -27.75 13.13 11.40
CA LEU A 7 -27.96 13.44 12.82
C LEU A 7 -27.82 12.18 13.69
N THR A 8 -28.30 11.02 13.26
CA THR A 8 -28.12 9.77 14.01
C THR A 8 -26.63 9.42 14.16
N VAL A 9 -25.82 9.64 13.13
CA VAL A 9 -24.36 9.45 13.21
C VAL A 9 -23.72 10.46 14.17
N VAL A 10 -24.21 11.70 14.24
CA VAL A 10 -23.69 12.74 15.15
C VAL A 10 -24.23 12.56 16.57
N ASP A 11 -25.52 12.22 16.72
CA ASP A 11 -26.17 12.08 18.03
C ASP A 11 -25.68 10.83 18.79
N ASP A 12 -25.37 9.73 18.07
CA ASP A 12 -24.80 8.52 18.67
C ASP A 12 -23.33 8.72 19.13
N HIS A 13 -22.68 9.85 18.79
CA HIS A 13 -21.23 10.04 18.92
C HIS A 13 -20.81 11.35 19.59
N GLY A 14 -21.67 11.93 20.44
CA GLY A 14 -21.33 13.13 21.23
C GLY A 14 -20.00 13.01 21.99
N ASP A 15 -19.55 11.77 22.28
CA ASP A 15 -18.26 11.47 22.93
C ASP A 15 -17.26 10.75 22.00
N PHE A 16 -17.47 10.75 20.69
CA PHE A 16 -16.66 10.00 19.69
C PHE A 16 -16.61 8.46 19.93
N LYS A 17 -17.54 7.90 20.67
CA LYS A 17 -17.65 6.45 20.88
C LYS A 17 -18.64 5.86 19.89
N MET A 18 -18.12 5.39 18.75
CA MET A 18 -18.91 4.59 17.81
C MET A 18 -19.08 3.18 18.34
N SER A 19 -20.28 2.61 18.21
CA SER A 19 -20.46 1.16 18.36
C SER A 19 -19.82 0.45 17.18
N ASP A 20 -19.35 -0.78 17.38
CA ASP A 20 -18.75 -1.61 16.32
C ASP A 20 -19.68 -1.73 15.11
N ALA A 21 -20.98 -1.94 15.36
CA ALA A 21 -21.99 -2.03 14.30
C ALA A 21 -22.13 -0.72 13.47
N THR A 22 -21.83 0.41 14.05
CA THR A 22 -21.81 1.70 13.33
C THR A 22 -20.51 1.87 12.55
N MET A 23 -19.38 1.49 13.14
CA MET A 23 -18.06 1.51 12.46
C MET A 23 -18.05 0.59 11.25
N GLU A 24 -18.60 -0.62 11.37
CA GLU A 24 -18.72 -1.57 10.25
C GLU A 24 -19.51 -1.02 9.05
N LYS A 25 -20.43 -0.08 9.28
CA LYS A 25 -21.26 0.55 8.23
C LYS A 25 -20.81 1.94 7.83
N ALA A 26 -19.78 2.48 8.45
CA ALA A 26 -19.39 3.89 8.28
C ALA A 26 -19.10 4.24 6.81
N LEU A 27 -18.30 3.44 6.12
CA LEU A 27 -17.96 3.65 4.71
C LEU A 27 -19.18 3.49 3.80
N LEU A 28 -20.04 2.51 4.05
CA LEU A 28 -21.30 2.35 3.31
C LEU A 28 -22.19 3.58 3.48
N ILE A 29 -22.38 4.06 4.70
CA ILE A 29 -23.19 5.24 4.99
C ILE A 29 -22.60 6.46 4.29
N LEU A 30 -21.27 6.63 4.35
CA LEU A 30 -20.58 7.74 3.71
C LEU A 30 -20.80 7.75 2.19
N THR A 31 -20.66 6.60 1.51
CA THR A 31 -20.90 6.52 0.05
C THR A 31 -22.34 6.88 -0.30
N VAL A 32 -23.33 6.42 0.46
CA VAL A 32 -24.74 6.76 0.28
C VAL A 32 -24.99 8.25 0.48
N LEU A 33 -24.35 8.85 1.49
CA LEU A 33 -24.49 10.29 1.76
C LEU A 33 -23.87 11.14 0.65
N LEU A 34 -22.68 10.74 0.16
CA LEU A 34 -22.00 11.40 -0.96
C LEU A 34 -22.81 11.33 -2.24
N GLU A 35 -23.37 10.17 -2.60
CA GLU A 35 -24.23 10.05 -3.78
C GLU A 35 -25.46 10.92 -3.66
N LYS A 36 -26.11 10.93 -2.51
CA LYS A 36 -27.28 11.81 -2.27
C LYS A 36 -26.96 13.29 -2.36
N HIS A 37 -25.76 13.68 -1.96
CA HIS A 37 -25.33 15.08 -1.98
C HIS A 37 -24.89 15.54 -3.38
N TYR A 38 -24.05 14.73 -4.05
CA TYR A 38 -23.44 15.11 -5.33
C TYR A 38 -24.16 14.56 -6.56
N GLY A 39 -25.14 13.67 -6.40
CA GLY A 39 -25.83 13.00 -7.50
C GLY A 39 -24.94 12.04 -8.31
N LYS A 40 -23.80 11.64 -7.77
CA LYS A 40 -22.82 10.75 -8.42
C LYS A 40 -22.37 9.68 -7.44
N LYS A 41 -22.14 8.47 -7.98
CA LYS A 41 -21.60 7.35 -7.18
C LYS A 41 -20.21 7.68 -6.67
N ALA A 42 -19.88 7.18 -5.48
CA ALA A 42 -18.59 7.39 -4.85
C ALA A 42 -17.51 6.50 -5.46
N VAL A 43 -16.29 7.00 -5.51
CA VAL A 43 -15.06 6.22 -5.68
C VAL A 43 -14.43 6.05 -4.31
N LEU A 44 -14.04 4.83 -3.97
CA LEU A 44 -13.40 4.51 -2.69
C LEU A 44 -11.92 4.17 -2.94
N LEU A 45 -11.03 4.97 -2.37
CA LEU A 45 -9.59 4.74 -2.41
C LEU A 45 -9.12 4.49 -0.98
N ILE A 46 -8.56 3.30 -0.75
CA ILE A 46 -8.01 2.90 0.56
C ILE A 46 -6.53 2.56 0.35
N ASP A 47 -5.68 3.38 0.93
CA ASP A 47 -4.25 3.15 0.93
C ASP A 47 -3.83 2.43 2.20
N GLU A 48 -2.85 1.51 2.08
CA GLU A 48 -2.28 0.76 3.19
C GLU A 48 -3.34 0.06 4.09
N TYR A 49 -4.28 -0.68 3.48
CA TYR A 49 -5.37 -1.36 4.21
C TYR A 49 -4.86 -2.35 5.27
N ASP A 50 -3.64 -2.80 5.17
CA ASP A 50 -2.99 -3.77 6.05
C ASP A 50 -2.32 -3.15 7.30
N VAL A 51 -2.04 -1.86 7.30
CA VAL A 51 -1.41 -1.16 8.45
C VAL A 51 -2.20 -1.32 9.76
N PRO A 52 -3.53 -1.14 9.80
CA PRO A 52 -4.29 -1.38 11.03
C PRO A 52 -4.18 -2.81 11.55
N LEU A 53 -4.04 -3.78 10.66
CA LEU A 53 -3.93 -5.21 10.99
C LEU A 53 -2.55 -5.52 11.57
N ASP A 54 -1.49 -4.95 10.98
CA ASP A 54 -0.15 -5.07 11.53
C ASP A 54 -0.07 -4.50 12.96
N LYS A 55 -0.66 -3.33 13.18
CA LYS A 55 -0.74 -2.75 14.52
C LYS A 55 -1.55 -3.62 15.49
N ALA A 56 -2.70 -4.11 15.05
CA ALA A 56 -3.53 -4.99 15.87
C ALA A 56 -2.82 -6.30 16.24
N PHE A 57 -2.04 -6.86 15.31
CA PHE A 57 -1.21 -8.03 15.59
C PHE A 57 -0.12 -7.74 16.62
N GLN A 58 0.55 -6.58 16.51
CA GLN A 58 1.57 -6.15 17.47
C GLN A 58 1.01 -5.97 18.89
N TYR A 59 -0.23 -5.48 19.01
CA TYR A 59 -0.87 -5.15 20.28
C TYR A 59 -1.84 -6.21 20.80
N GLY A 60 -1.99 -7.34 20.11
CA GLY A 60 -2.73 -8.50 20.58
C GLY A 60 -4.27 -8.43 20.45
N TYR A 61 -4.78 -7.61 19.52
CA TYR A 61 -6.23 -7.53 19.20
C TYR A 61 -6.49 -7.75 17.69
N TYR A 62 -5.72 -8.67 17.10
CA TYR A 62 -5.76 -8.95 15.66
C TYR A 62 -7.13 -9.47 15.19
N ASP A 63 -7.72 -10.41 15.93
CA ASP A 63 -8.99 -11.04 15.53
C ASP A 63 -10.16 -10.05 15.53
N GLU A 64 -10.19 -9.15 16.50
CA GLU A 64 -11.19 -8.08 16.59
C GLU A 64 -11.04 -7.09 15.41
N MET A 65 -9.81 -6.70 15.09
CA MET A 65 -9.54 -5.80 13.95
C MET A 65 -9.88 -6.46 12.62
N VAL A 66 -9.52 -7.73 12.44
CA VAL A 66 -9.88 -8.52 11.24
C VAL A 66 -11.40 -8.56 11.08
N SER A 67 -12.13 -8.83 12.17
CA SER A 67 -13.60 -8.87 12.15
C SER A 67 -14.20 -7.53 11.74
N LEU A 68 -13.73 -6.45 12.34
CA LEU A 68 -14.20 -5.08 12.03
C LEU A 68 -13.95 -4.72 10.55
N ILE A 69 -12.72 -4.90 10.06
CA ILE A 69 -12.34 -4.54 8.69
C ILE A 69 -13.06 -5.42 7.68
N ARG A 70 -13.19 -6.73 7.93
CA ARG A 70 -13.95 -7.67 7.09
C ARG A 70 -15.39 -7.21 6.93
N ASN A 71 -16.05 -6.88 8.03
CA ASN A 71 -17.45 -6.44 8.02
C ASN A 71 -17.60 -5.09 7.35
N MET A 72 -16.70 -4.15 7.61
CA MET A 72 -16.69 -2.83 6.98
C MET A 72 -16.50 -2.92 5.46
N PHE A 73 -15.52 -3.71 5.00
CA PHE A 73 -15.30 -3.93 3.57
C PHE A 73 -16.44 -4.73 2.94
N GLY A 74 -16.95 -5.76 3.63
CA GLY A 74 -18.12 -6.52 3.20
C GLY A 74 -19.33 -5.61 2.96
N ASN A 75 -19.59 -4.68 3.86
CA ASN A 75 -20.71 -3.75 3.75
C ASN A 75 -20.54 -2.74 2.59
N VAL A 76 -19.34 -2.18 2.40
CA VAL A 76 -19.14 -1.12 1.41
C VAL A 76 -18.86 -1.64 0.02
N LEU A 77 -18.16 -2.79 -0.12
CA LEU A 77 -17.72 -3.32 -1.41
C LEU A 77 -18.70 -4.32 -2.03
N LYS A 78 -19.60 -4.91 -1.22
CA LYS A 78 -20.58 -5.89 -1.70
C LYS A 78 -21.96 -5.26 -1.78
N THR A 79 -22.60 -5.37 -2.94
CA THR A 79 -23.99 -4.91 -3.16
C THR A 79 -24.28 -3.44 -2.82
N ASN A 80 -23.28 -2.58 -2.87
CA ASN A 80 -23.41 -1.14 -2.63
C ASN A 80 -23.71 -0.40 -3.94
N SER A 81 -24.94 0.02 -4.15
CA SER A 81 -25.39 0.74 -5.35
C SER A 81 -24.80 2.15 -5.47
N SER A 82 -24.36 2.74 -4.35
CA SER A 82 -23.77 4.08 -4.27
C SER A 82 -22.26 4.09 -4.55
N LEU A 83 -21.62 2.91 -4.68
CA LEU A 83 -20.23 2.78 -5.03
C LEU A 83 -20.08 2.64 -6.56
N PHE A 84 -19.18 3.43 -7.15
CA PHE A 84 -18.78 3.30 -8.55
C PHE A 84 -17.71 2.22 -8.72
N PHE A 85 -16.58 2.40 -8.05
CA PHE A 85 -15.52 1.37 -7.92
C PHE A 85 -14.66 1.66 -6.69
N ALA A 86 -13.82 0.70 -6.32
CA ALA A 86 -12.88 0.83 -5.22
C ALA A 86 -11.48 0.36 -5.64
N VAL A 87 -10.45 1.02 -5.09
CA VAL A 87 -9.05 0.59 -5.15
C VAL A 87 -8.52 0.49 -3.73
N LEU A 88 -7.90 -0.64 -3.42
CA LEU A 88 -7.24 -0.89 -2.14
C LEU A 88 -5.77 -1.19 -2.42
N THR A 89 -4.86 -0.54 -1.67
CA THR A 89 -3.43 -0.83 -1.72
C THR A 89 -2.95 -1.35 -0.37
N GLY A 90 -1.87 -2.12 -0.37
CA GLY A 90 -1.23 -2.63 0.84
C GLY A 90 0.06 -3.37 0.51
N CYS A 91 0.95 -3.48 1.48
CA CYS A 91 2.21 -4.19 1.34
C CYS A 91 2.04 -5.70 1.40
N LEU A 92 1.07 -6.17 2.19
CA LEU A 92 0.82 -7.60 2.39
C LEU A 92 -0.58 -7.95 1.89
N ARG A 93 -0.66 -8.96 1.05
CA ARG A 93 -1.94 -9.61 0.78
C ARG A 93 -2.25 -10.54 1.94
N ILE A 94 -2.98 -10.01 2.91
CA ILE A 94 -3.44 -10.81 4.04
C ILE A 94 -4.48 -11.80 3.53
N ALA A 95 -4.19 -13.08 3.77
CA ALA A 95 -4.84 -14.22 3.13
C ALA A 95 -6.36 -14.16 3.11
N LYS A 96 -6.90 -14.87 2.13
CA LYS A 96 -8.33 -15.05 1.83
C LYS A 96 -9.23 -15.30 3.03
N GLU A 97 -8.71 -15.92 4.08
CA GLU A 97 -9.49 -16.37 5.22
C GLU A 97 -9.88 -15.27 6.20
N SER A 98 -9.27 -14.09 6.10
CA SER A 98 -9.52 -13.05 7.09
C SER A 98 -10.39 -11.90 6.59
N ILE A 99 -9.91 -11.07 5.66
CA ILE A 99 -10.59 -9.81 5.32
C ILE A 99 -11.45 -9.92 4.07
N PHE A 100 -10.94 -10.61 3.06
CA PHE A 100 -11.60 -10.70 1.74
C PHE A 100 -12.50 -11.92 1.57
N THR A 101 -12.73 -12.69 2.64
CA THR A 101 -13.64 -13.83 2.61
C THR A 101 -15.05 -13.39 2.19
N GLY A 102 -15.55 -13.98 1.11
CA GLY A 102 -16.88 -13.66 0.57
C GLY A 102 -16.92 -12.43 -0.35
N LEU A 103 -15.78 -11.79 -0.63
CA LEU A 103 -15.66 -10.76 -1.66
C LEU A 103 -15.06 -11.39 -2.92
N ASN A 104 -15.92 -11.66 -3.92
CA ASN A 104 -15.52 -12.39 -5.14
C ASN A 104 -15.21 -11.47 -6.32
N ASN A 105 -15.27 -10.14 -6.13
CA ASN A 105 -15.27 -9.15 -7.21
C ASN A 105 -13.94 -8.42 -7.35
N PHE A 106 -12.86 -8.92 -6.74
CA PHE A 106 -11.55 -8.28 -6.82
C PHE A 106 -10.72 -8.81 -7.98
N ASN A 107 -10.14 -7.89 -8.72
CA ASN A 107 -8.92 -8.16 -9.48
C ASN A 107 -7.74 -7.79 -8.57
N VAL A 108 -6.81 -8.71 -8.38
CA VAL A 108 -5.63 -8.49 -7.55
C VAL A 108 -4.42 -8.37 -8.45
N PHE A 109 -3.67 -7.30 -8.24
CA PHE A 109 -2.42 -7.03 -8.93
C PHE A 109 -1.28 -6.99 -7.91
N SER A 110 -0.14 -7.53 -8.29
CA SER A 110 1.06 -7.56 -7.46
C SER A 110 2.28 -7.15 -8.30
N ILE A 111 3.43 -7.08 -7.68
CA ILE A 111 4.70 -6.78 -8.37
C ILE A 111 5.02 -7.76 -9.53
N THR A 112 4.39 -8.93 -9.58
CA THR A 112 4.55 -9.91 -10.67
C THR A 112 3.55 -9.71 -11.81
N SER A 113 2.57 -8.82 -11.66
CA SER A 113 1.54 -8.56 -12.66
C SER A 113 2.08 -7.64 -13.74
N VAL A 114 1.80 -7.97 -15.02
CA VAL A 114 2.14 -7.10 -16.16
C VAL A 114 1.18 -5.91 -16.29
N GLN A 115 -0.06 -6.11 -15.81
CA GLN A 115 -1.03 -5.03 -15.81
C GLN A 115 -0.70 -4.02 -14.72
N PHE A 116 -0.59 -2.75 -15.08
CA PHE A 116 -0.22 -1.62 -14.21
C PHE A 116 1.23 -1.63 -13.71
N ASP A 117 2.14 -2.37 -14.34
CA ASP A 117 3.53 -2.53 -13.93
C ASP A 117 4.38 -1.24 -14.08
N GLU A 118 3.87 -0.22 -14.75
CA GLU A 118 4.54 1.08 -14.94
C GLU A 118 4.04 2.20 -14.02
N PHE A 119 3.02 1.95 -13.16
CA PHE A 119 2.37 3.03 -12.39
C PHE A 119 2.85 3.17 -10.94
N PHE A 120 3.65 2.23 -10.44
CA PHE A 120 4.08 2.22 -9.05
C PHE A 120 5.56 2.58 -8.83
N GLY A 121 6.17 3.19 -9.84
CA GLY A 121 7.53 3.71 -9.83
C GLY A 121 7.69 4.65 -11.02
N PHE A 122 8.86 5.26 -11.17
CA PHE A 122 9.18 5.99 -12.40
C PHE A 122 9.82 5.06 -13.42
N THR A 123 9.36 5.14 -14.65
CA THR A 123 10.03 4.50 -15.79
C THR A 123 11.29 5.29 -16.19
N ASP A 124 12.20 4.67 -16.93
CA ASP A 124 13.41 5.33 -17.40
C ASP A 124 13.11 6.57 -18.29
N ASP A 125 12.07 6.46 -19.13
CA ASP A 125 11.61 7.58 -19.97
C ASP A 125 11.10 8.75 -19.12
N GLU A 126 10.34 8.49 -18.05
CA GLU A 126 9.83 9.53 -17.15
C GLU A 126 10.98 10.19 -16.37
N VAL A 127 11.97 9.42 -15.92
CA VAL A 127 13.17 9.95 -15.27
C VAL A 127 13.95 10.83 -16.25
N ALA A 128 14.18 10.38 -17.49
CA ALA A 128 14.87 11.16 -18.50
C ALA A 128 14.14 12.49 -18.84
N GLU A 129 12.80 12.44 -18.94
CA GLU A 129 11.99 13.64 -19.18
C GLU A 129 12.07 14.63 -18.01
N MET A 130 11.96 14.14 -16.78
CA MET A 130 12.10 14.93 -15.57
C MET A 130 13.47 15.58 -15.46
N LEU A 131 14.56 14.84 -15.69
CA LEU A 131 15.92 15.36 -15.67
C LEU A 131 16.13 16.44 -16.73
N LYS A 132 15.59 16.24 -17.93
CA LYS A 132 15.63 17.24 -18.99
C LYS A 132 14.90 18.53 -18.59
N TYR A 133 13.74 18.40 -17.94
CA TYR A 133 12.97 19.55 -17.46
C TYR A 133 13.75 20.40 -16.45
N PHE A 134 14.49 19.77 -15.55
CA PHE A 134 15.29 20.44 -14.52
C PHE A 134 16.73 20.79 -14.97
N GLY A 135 17.12 20.46 -16.20
CA GLY A 135 18.48 20.70 -16.70
C GLY A 135 19.53 19.78 -16.07
N LEU A 136 19.13 18.61 -15.63
CA LEU A 136 19.95 17.63 -14.93
C LEU A 136 20.25 16.37 -15.78
N SER A 137 20.17 16.45 -17.10
CA SER A 137 20.32 15.29 -18.00
C SER A 137 21.65 14.57 -17.86
N ASP A 138 22.70 15.24 -17.44
CA ASP A 138 24.04 14.66 -17.26
C ASP A 138 24.10 13.66 -16.08
N TYR A 139 23.13 13.69 -15.19
CA TYR A 139 23.07 12.81 -14.00
C TYR A 139 22.24 11.53 -14.23
N HIS A 140 21.75 11.28 -15.45
CA HIS A 140 20.88 10.14 -15.75
C HIS A 140 21.53 8.80 -15.40
N GLU A 141 22.80 8.59 -15.80
CA GLU A 141 23.52 7.34 -15.49
C GLU A 141 23.74 7.17 -13.97
N THR A 142 24.07 8.24 -13.26
CA THR A 142 24.22 8.20 -11.80
C THR A 142 22.92 7.79 -11.12
N ILE A 143 21.79 8.37 -11.55
CA ILE A 143 20.45 8.01 -11.03
C ILE A 143 20.12 6.57 -11.34
N ARG A 144 20.46 6.10 -12.53
CA ARG A 144 20.25 4.71 -12.92
C ARG A 144 21.07 3.74 -12.08
N GLU A 145 22.35 4.02 -11.87
CA GLU A 145 23.23 3.16 -11.04
C GLU A 145 22.76 3.07 -9.58
N TRP A 146 22.18 4.14 -9.04
CA TRP A 146 21.82 4.22 -7.63
C TRP A 146 20.37 3.83 -7.33
N TYR A 147 19.44 4.14 -8.21
CA TYR A 147 18.01 4.12 -7.90
C TYR A 147 17.16 3.24 -8.83
N ASP A 148 17.74 2.68 -9.90
CA ASP A 148 17.12 1.59 -10.65
C ASP A 148 17.33 0.27 -9.90
N GLY A 149 16.38 -0.62 -9.95
CA GLY A 149 16.56 -1.95 -9.32
C GLY A 149 15.26 -2.65 -8.96
N TYR A 150 14.13 -2.02 -9.19
CA TYR A 150 12.84 -2.66 -9.02
C TYR A 150 12.30 -3.16 -10.36
N GLN A 151 11.87 -4.41 -10.39
CA GLN A 151 11.22 -5.02 -11.54
C GLN A 151 9.76 -5.31 -11.19
N PHE A 152 8.81 -4.59 -11.80
CA PHE A 152 7.39 -4.87 -11.70
C PHE A 152 6.90 -5.47 -13.02
N GLY A 153 6.30 -6.66 -12.97
CA GLY A 153 5.89 -7.36 -14.18
C GLY A 153 7.03 -7.49 -15.20
N LYS A 154 6.98 -6.69 -16.25
CA LYS A 154 8.01 -6.61 -17.31
C LYS A 154 8.73 -5.26 -17.35
N LYS A 155 8.42 -4.35 -16.45
CA LYS A 155 9.00 -3.00 -16.41
C LYS A 155 10.02 -2.86 -15.29
N ALA A 156 11.18 -2.31 -15.64
CA ALA A 156 12.11 -1.78 -14.64
C ALA A 156 11.60 -0.40 -14.23
N VAL A 157 11.61 -0.12 -12.94
CA VAL A 157 11.14 1.14 -12.37
C VAL A 157 12.09 1.63 -11.27
N TYR A 158 12.18 2.94 -11.15
CA TYR A 158 12.95 3.63 -10.12
C TYR A 158 12.07 3.91 -8.90
N CYS A 159 12.68 3.97 -7.71
CA CYS A 159 12.01 4.48 -6.52
C CYS A 159 11.78 6.00 -6.67
N PRO A 160 10.53 6.47 -6.73
CA PRO A 160 10.26 7.91 -6.96
C PRO A 160 10.82 8.81 -5.87
N TRP A 161 10.80 8.36 -4.61
CA TRP A 161 11.31 9.13 -3.48
C TRP A 161 12.81 9.43 -3.59
N ASP A 162 13.60 8.42 -3.93
CA ASP A 162 15.04 8.56 -4.07
C ASP A 162 15.39 9.48 -5.24
N VAL A 163 14.77 9.26 -6.41
CA VAL A 163 15.00 10.08 -7.60
C VAL A 163 14.66 11.54 -7.36
N ILE A 164 13.47 11.83 -6.78
CA ILE A 164 13.04 13.19 -6.48
C ILE A 164 13.96 13.85 -5.45
N SER A 165 14.36 13.12 -4.41
CA SER A 165 15.21 13.63 -3.34
C SER A 165 16.58 13.99 -3.87
N TYR A 166 17.19 13.14 -4.70
CA TYR A 166 18.47 13.41 -5.31
C TYR A 166 18.39 14.58 -6.32
N CYS A 167 17.39 14.62 -7.17
CA CYS A 167 17.17 15.76 -8.08
C CYS A 167 17.04 17.08 -7.34
N ARG A 168 16.34 17.07 -6.18
CA ARG A 168 16.20 18.27 -5.35
C ARG A 168 17.55 18.72 -4.77
N ASN A 169 18.39 17.78 -4.34
CA ASN A 169 19.73 18.08 -3.86
C ASN A 169 20.59 18.66 -5.00
N LEU A 170 20.57 18.06 -6.19
CA LEU A 170 21.30 18.55 -7.36
C LEU A 170 20.86 19.96 -7.81
N CYS A 171 19.58 20.31 -7.68
CA CYS A 171 19.11 21.67 -7.95
C CYS A 171 19.68 22.70 -6.96
N ALA A 172 20.00 22.27 -5.73
CA ALA A 172 20.58 23.13 -4.71
C ALA A 172 22.11 23.16 -4.77
N ASP A 173 22.73 22.04 -5.09
CA ASP A 173 24.18 21.84 -5.18
C ASP A 173 24.49 20.85 -6.31
N PRO A 174 25.08 21.32 -7.42
CA PRO A 174 25.46 20.46 -8.55
C PRO A 174 26.50 19.38 -8.20
N ASP A 175 27.24 19.54 -7.12
CA ASP A 175 28.22 18.57 -6.65
C ASP A 175 27.63 17.59 -5.62
N ALA A 176 26.29 17.59 -5.40
CA ALA A 176 25.63 16.68 -4.48
C ALA A 176 25.87 15.22 -4.88
N ILE A 177 26.26 14.40 -3.90
CA ILE A 177 26.44 12.96 -4.08
C ILE A 177 25.10 12.22 -3.87
N PRO A 178 24.86 11.11 -4.57
CA PRO A 178 23.69 10.30 -4.34
C PRO A 178 23.75 9.64 -2.96
N GLU A 179 22.59 9.50 -2.33
CA GLU A 179 22.41 8.92 -0.99
C GLU A 179 21.22 7.94 -1.03
N ASP A 180 21.14 7.04 -0.06
CA ASP A 180 19.99 6.20 0.18
C ASP A 180 18.95 6.98 1.00
N PHE A 181 17.97 7.58 0.31
CA PHE A 181 16.92 8.39 0.94
C PHE A 181 15.78 7.54 1.50
N TRP A 182 15.60 6.32 0.97
CA TRP A 182 14.45 5.49 1.33
C TRP A 182 14.63 4.74 2.65
N SER A 183 15.83 4.26 2.97
CA SER A 183 16.09 3.36 4.11
C SER A 183 15.67 3.92 5.47
N ASN A 184 15.55 5.25 5.60
CA ASN A 184 15.19 5.93 6.85
C ASN A 184 13.75 6.47 6.89
N THR A 185 12.92 6.20 5.88
CA THR A 185 11.58 6.80 5.77
C THR A 185 10.47 5.99 6.44
N SER A 186 10.67 4.69 6.65
CA SER A 186 9.68 3.81 7.28
C SER A 186 10.28 2.99 8.42
N SER A 187 9.43 2.57 9.37
CA SER A 187 9.88 1.63 10.38
C SER A 187 10.07 0.25 9.73
N ASN A 188 11.30 -0.24 9.67
CA ASN A 188 11.63 -1.58 9.20
C ASN A 188 11.19 -2.70 10.17
N SER A 189 10.21 -2.41 11.04
CA SER A 189 9.79 -3.32 12.12
C SER A 189 9.23 -4.64 11.60
N ILE A 190 8.55 -4.63 10.45
CA ILE A 190 8.06 -5.85 9.80
C ILE A 190 9.23 -6.68 9.33
N VAL A 191 10.15 -6.07 8.57
CA VAL A 191 11.33 -6.76 8.03
C VAL A 191 12.21 -7.32 9.16
N SER A 192 12.47 -6.54 10.20
CA SER A 192 13.24 -6.99 11.37
C SER A 192 12.58 -8.21 12.04
N ARG A 193 11.26 -8.19 12.21
CA ARG A 193 10.53 -9.34 12.78
C ARG A 193 10.62 -10.60 11.91
N PHE A 194 10.59 -10.45 10.59
CA PHE A 194 10.79 -11.58 9.67
C PHE A 194 12.19 -12.17 9.79
N ILE A 195 13.21 -11.33 9.84
CA ILE A 195 14.59 -11.75 10.00
C ILE A 195 14.79 -12.45 11.35
N ASP A 196 14.22 -11.90 12.43
CA ASP A 196 14.33 -12.48 13.77
C ASP A 196 13.71 -13.88 13.87
N LYS A 197 12.57 -14.09 13.20
CA LYS A 197 11.85 -15.37 13.15
C LYS A 197 12.34 -16.31 12.04
N ALA A 198 13.21 -15.83 11.15
CA ALA A 198 13.67 -16.60 9.99
C ALA A 198 14.38 -17.88 10.42
N ASN A 199 14.04 -18.97 9.74
CA ASN A 199 14.77 -20.22 9.88
C ASN A 199 16.19 -20.11 9.26
N LYS A 200 17.02 -21.11 9.48
CA LYS A 200 18.41 -21.11 8.98
C LYS A 200 18.46 -20.91 7.45
N GLN A 201 17.63 -21.61 6.71
CA GLN A 201 17.63 -21.50 5.25
C GLN A 201 17.31 -20.07 4.77
N THR A 202 16.32 -19.43 5.37
CA THR A 202 15.95 -18.03 5.03
C THR A 202 17.08 -17.06 5.38
N ARG A 203 17.79 -17.28 6.49
CA ARG A 203 18.97 -16.46 6.84
C ARG A 203 20.10 -16.64 5.85
N ASP A 204 20.41 -17.87 5.46
CA ASP A 204 21.43 -18.18 4.44
C ASP A 204 21.06 -17.53 3.08
N GLU A 205 19.77 -17.54 2.70
CA GLU A 205 19.27 -16.86 1.49
C GLU A 205 19.45 -15.32 1.58
N ILE A 206 19.21 -14.72 2.74
CA ILE A 206 19.42 -13.27 2.98
C ILE A 206 20.92 -12.93 2.91
N GLU A 207 21.79 -13.75 3.51
CA GLU A 207 23.24 -13.57 3.44
C GLU A 207 23.75 -13.64 2.00
N ASN A 208 23.21 -14.57 1.19
CA ASN A 208 23.52 -14.67 -0.24
C ASN A 208 23.12 -13.40 -1.00
N LEU A 209 21.91 -12.87 -0.74
CA LEU A 209 21.46 -11.59 -1.35
C LEU A 209 22.37 -10.42 -0.96
N ILE A 210 22.77 -10.33 0.31
CA ILE A 210 23.69 -9.27 0.79
C ILE A 210 25.06 -9.40 0.11
N SER A 211 25.50 -10.64 -0.20
CA SER A 211 26.76 -10.93 -0.90
C SER A 211 26.68 -10.71 -2.42
N GLY A 212 25.51 -10.28 -2.93
CA GLY A 212 25.27 -10.05 -4.37
C GLY A 212 24.95 -11.32 -5.16
N GLU A 213 24.67 -12.43 -4.47
CA GLU A 213 24.24 -13.67 -5.12
C GLU A 213 22.73 -13.64 -5.45
N THR A 214 22.33 -14.42 -6.45
CA THR A 214 20.92 -14.50 -6.85
C THR A 214 20.21 -15.60 -6.07
N VAL A 215 19.07 -15.27 -5.46
CA VAL A 215 18.18 -16.23 -4.83
C VAL A 215 16.93 -16.40 -5.68
N ILE A 216 16.63 -17.63 -6.09
CA ILE A 216 15.41 -17.98 -6.82
C ILE A 216 14.39 -18.52 -5.82
N LYS A 217 13.26 -17.80 -5.67
CA LYS A 217 12.20 -18.18 -4.74
C LYS A 217 10.83 -17.98 -5.35
N GLU A 218 9.92 -18.90 -5.10
CA GLU A 218 8.51 -18.71 -5.45
C GLU A 218 7.90 -17.66 -4.54
N ILE A 219 7.36 -16.59 -5.13
CA ILE A 219 6.69 -15.55 -4.37
C ILE A 219 5.30 -16.03 -3.98
N LYS A 220 5.09 -16.32 -2.71
CA LYS A 220 3.76 -16.57 -2.17
C LYS A 220 2.98 -15.26 -2.12
N GLN A 221 1.93 -15.17 -2.91
CA GLN A 221 1.10 -13.97 -2.99
C GLN A 221 0.15 -13.79 -1.79
N GLU A 222 -0.04 -14.81 -0.98
CA GLU A 222 -0.96 -14.81 0.16
C GLU A 222 -0.22 -15.30 1.41
N LEU A 223 -0.12 -14.43 2.41
CA LEU A 223 0.48 -14.76 3.71
C LEU A 223 -0.52 -14.45 4.81
N THR A 224 -0.55 -15.26 5.87
CA THR A 224 -1.25 -14.93 7.11
C THR A 224 -0.24 -14.42 8.13
N TYR A 225 -0.67 -13.59 9.09
CA TYR A 225 0.21 -13.17 10.20
C TYR A 225 0.68 -14.34 11.07
N ASN A 226 -0.03 -15.47 11.04
CA ASN A 226 0.37 -16.69 11.75
C ASN A 226 1.45 -17.50 11.01
N GLU A 227 1.63 -17.24 9.70
CA GLU A 227 2.69 -17.84 8.87
C GLU A 227 3.95 -16.96 8.82
N LEU A 228 3.87 -15.79 9.38
CA LEU A 228 4.92 -14.80 9.57
C LEU A 228 5.55 -14.97 10.96
#